data_195c9218ebdbf6a1062fe5f791f5630f
#
_entry.id   195c9218ebdbf6a1062fe5f791f5630f
#
_cell.length_a   1.000
_cell.length_b   1.000
_cell.length_c   1.000
_cell.angle_alpha   90.00
_cell.angle_beta   90.00
_cell.angle_gamma   90.00
#
_symmetry.space_group_name_H-M   'P 1'
#
loop_
_entity.id
_entity.type
_entity.pdbx_description
1 polymer ?
#
loop_
_entity_poly.entity_id
_entity_poly.type
_entity_poly.pdbx_seq_one_letter_code
_entity_poly.pdbx_strand_id
1 'polypeptide(L)'
;RRRTDLFRLPVDRVFTLKGHGTIVTGTMISGSVKVGDALELLPKKLATRARSLQSHGESVEVAESGHRTAVNLQGLDVADVERGDVLALPGTLFPSDRWLVRLTCLGSSPRALRHRAEIHFHHEAREVAARLYFLDRDKLGPGETTLCEVRLDEPLVGVFGDHCVVRAFSPLRTVAGGVVLDPISAGLRRRDATPDRVASLLGLEDASDEDRVRMQIELAGNRGAKLAQLSVLTNLDSKRLDKVL
;
A
#
# COMPACT_ATOMS: atom_id res chain seq x y z
N ARG A 1 10.57 -12.14 2.17
CA ARG A 1 10.93 -12.04 3.61
C ARG A 1 10.05 -10.99 4.26
N ARG A 2 9.45 -11.29 5.42
CA ARG A 2 8.65 -10.32 6.21
C ARG A 2 9.59 -9.24 6.74
N ARG A 3 9.23 -7.97 6.53
CA ARG A 3 9.92 -6.84 7.15
C ARG A 3 9.60 -6.80 8.66
N THR A 4 10.60 -6.53 9.47
CA THR A 4 10.46 -6.43 10.92
C THR A 4 10.54 -4.99 11.43
N ASP A 5 10.97 -4.05 10.57
CA ASP A 5 11.18 -2.64 10.90
C ASP A 5 10.03 -1.70 10.47
N LEU A 6 9.09 -2.19 9.65
CA LEU A 6 7.93 -1.42 9.18
C LEU A 6 6.64 -2.04 9.71
N PHE A 7 6.14 -1.51 10.82
CA PHE A 7 4.85 -1.94 11.37
C PHE A 7 3.70 -1.50 10.47
N ARG A 8 2.85 -2.46 10.05
CA ARG A 8 1.61 -2.23 9.31
C ARG A 8 0.52 -3.17 9.77
N LEU A 9 -0.60 -2.60 10.23
CA LEU A 9 -1.81 -3.33 10.57
C LEU A 9 -3.01 -2.70 9.85
N PRO A 10 -3.44 -3.26 8.70
CA PRO A 10 -4.70 -2.88 8.08
C PRO A 10 -5.87 -3.26 8.99
N VAL A 11 -6.73 -2.30 9.26
CA VAL A 11 -7.91 -2.47 10.13
C VAL A 11 -9.01 -3.19 9.36
N ASP A 12 -9.45 -4.34 9.84
CA ASP A 12 -10.59 -5.06 9.29
C ASP A 12 -11.89 -4.87 10.08
N ARG A 13 -11.78 -4.57 11.39
CA ARG A 13 -12.92 -4.25 12.26
C ARG A 13 -12.53 -3.21 13.30
N VAL A 14 -13.51 -2.41 13.67
CA VAL A 14 -13.44 -1.48 14.80
C VAL A 14 -14.66 -1.67 15.67
N PHE A 15 -14.49 -1.62 16.98
CA PHE A 15 -15.57 -1.74 17.98
C PHE A 15 -15.17 -1.14 19.31
N THR A 16 -16.15 -0.90 20.17
CA THR A 16 -15.93 -0.45 21.54
C THR A 16 -16.20 -1.58 22.52
N LEU A 17 -15.32 -1.75 23.49
CA LEU A 17 -15.62 -2.54 24.69
C LEU A 17 -15.83 -1.61 25.88
N LYS A 18 -16.91 -1.87 26.64
CA LYS A 18 -17.27 -1.07 27.84
C LYS A 18 -16.07 -1.02 28.81
N GLY A 19 -15.59 0.18 29.11
CA GLY A 19 -14.44 0.42 29.98
C GLY A 19 -13.05 0.32 29.30
N HIS A 20 -12.98 -0.10 28.03
CA HIS A 20 -11.70 -0.25 27.31
C HIS A 20 -11.48 0.75 26.17
N GLY A 21 -12.54 1.44 25.73
CA GLY A 21 -12.43 2.38 24.62
C GLY A 21 -12.45 1.70 23.22
N THR A 22 -11.80 2.31 22.26
CA THR A 22 -11.79 1.87 20.85
C THR A 22 -10.77 0.77 20.62
N ILE A 23 -11.24 -0.35 20.10
CA ILE A 23 -10.39 -1.49 19.72
C ILE A 23 -10.51 -1.71 18.22
N VAL A 24 -9.37 -1.88 17.60
CA VAL A 24 -9.28 -2.29 16.19
C VAL A 24 -8.70 -3.69 16.09
N THR A 25 -9.11 -4.43 15.06
CA THR A 25 -8.51 -5.72 14.73
C THR A 25 -8.05 -5.73 13.29
N GLY A 26 -7.01 -6.50 13.02
CA GLY A 26 -6.47 -6.71 11.70
C GLY A 26 -5.40 -7.80 11.70
N THR A 27 -5.02 -8.26 10.52
CA THR A 27 -3.84 -9.11 10.37
C THR A 27 -2.62 -8.22 10.19
N MET A 28 -1.67 -8.32 11.09
CA MET A 28 -0.43 -7.58 10.99
C MET A 28 0.43 -8.12 9.84
N ILE A 29 0.62 -7.30 8.81
CA ILE A 29 1.27 -7.74 7.56
C ILE A 29 2.79 -7.59 7.60
N SER A 30 3.31 -6.67 8.41
CA SER A 30 4.75 -6.48 8.61
C SER A 30 5.05 -5.84 9.96
N GLY A 31 6.30 -5.93 10.39
CA GLY A 31 6.83 -5.28 11.57
C GLY A 31 6.41 -5.91 12.90
N SER A 32 6.55 -5.14 13.95
CA SER A 32 6.12 -5.45 15.31
C SER A 32 5.61 -4.19 16.00
N VAL A 33 4.78 -4.36 17.03
CA VAL A 33 4.27 -3.27 17.87
C VAL A 33 4.28 -3.70 19.33
N LYS A 34 4.57 -2.77 20.23
CA LYS A 34 4.59 -2.97 21.69
C LYS A 34 3.49 -2.17 22.36
N VAL A 35 3.06 -2.63 23.52
CA VAL A 35 2.23 -1.83 24.42
C VAL A 35 2.96 -0.53 24.75
N GLY A 36 2.27 0.60 24.63
CA GLY A 36 2.84 1.93 24.84
C GLY A 36 3.41 2.61 23.59
N ASP A 37 3.59 1.90 22.49
CA ASP A 37 4.10 2.52 21.25
C ASP A 37 3.18 3.64 20.75
N ALA A 38 3.79 4.74 20.32
CA ALA A 38 3.11 5.78 19.56
C ALA A 38 2.76 5.25 18.18
N LEU A 39 1.52 5.46 17.76
CA LEU A 39 0.97 5.00 16.48
C LEU A 39 0.31 6.15 15.73
N GLU A 40 0.16 5.98 14.44
CA GLU A 40 -0.58 6.86 13.55
C GLU A 40 -1.61 6.06 12.78
N LEU A 41 -2.87 6.55 12.77
CA LEU A 41 -3.95 5.98 11.96
C LEU A 41 -3.98 6.70 10.61
N LEU A 42 -3.73 5.97 9.55
CA LEU A 42 -3.65 6.46 8.19
C LEU A 42 -4.87 6.01 7.36
N PRO A 43 -5.29 6.79 6.37
CA PRO A 43 -4.66 7.99 5.80
C PRO A 43 -4.93 9.29 6.57
N LYS A 44 -5.81 9.30 7.57
CA LYS A 44 -6.26 10.49 8.30
C LYS A 44 -5.17 11.17 9.13
N LYS A 45 -4.03 10.49 9.38
CA LYS A 45 -2.89 10.96 10.18
C LYS A 45 -3.27 11.29 11.62
N LEU A 46 -4.16 10.50 12.22
CA LEU A 46 -4.55 10.68 13.60
C LEU A 46 -3.54 10.01 14.52
N ALA A 47 -2.97 10.78 15.45
CA ALA A 47 -2.03 10.26 16.43
C ALA A 47 -2.78 9.44 17.51
N THR A 48 -2.21 8.29 17.86
CA THR A 48 -2.75 7.42 18.89
C THR A 48 -1.61 6.66 19.58
N ARG A 49 -1.96 5.77 20.49
CA ARG A 49 -1.01 4.90 21.21
C ARG A 49 -1.62 3.53 21.43
N ALA A 50 -0.82 2.49 21.32
CA ALA A 50 -1.21 1.13 21.68
C ALA A 50 -1.35 1.01 23.21
N ARG A 51 -2.58 1.05 23.74
CA ARG A 51 -2.85 0.92 25.18
C ARG A 51 -2.72 -0.51 25.67
N SER A 52 -3.18 -1.47 24.88
CA SER A 52 -3.02 -2.90 25.10
C SER A 52 -3.08 -3.65 23.77
N LEU A 53 -2.51 -4.84 23.76
CA LEU A 53 -2.46 -5.73 22.59
C LEU A 53 -3.02 -7.10 22.97
N GLN A 54 -3.72 -7.72 22.01
CA GLN A 54 -4.15 -9.11 22.11
C GLN A 54 -3.82 -9.84 20.81
N SER A 55 -3.29 -11.03 20.92
CA SER A 55 -3.06 -11.95 19.81
C SER A 55 -3.59 -13.32 20.19
N HIS A 56 -4.35 -13.96 19.31
CA HIS A 56 -5.00 -15.25 19.55
C HIS A 56 -5.90 -15.30 20.80
N GLY A 57 -6.47 -14.13 21.21
CA GLY A 57 -7.33 -14.03 22.40
C GLY A 57 -6.58 -13.83 23.71
N GLU A 58 -5.26 -13.80 23.69
CA GLU A 58 -4.41 -13.57 24.86
C GLU A 58 -3.79 -12.18 24.85
N SER A 59 -3.64 -11.58 26.03
CA SER A 59 -2.92 -10.31 26.18
C SER A 59 -1.44 -10.52 25.98
N VAL A 60 -0.81 -9.65 25.17
CA VAL A 60 0.61 -9.70 24.85
C VAL A 60 1.25 -8.32 25.00
N GLU A 61 2.51 -8.28 25.41
CA GLU A 61 3.30 -7.03 25.46
C GLU A 61 3.83 -6.61 24.10
N VAL A 62 4.06 -7.59 23.22
CA VAL A 62 4.56 -7.39 21.84
C VAL A 62 3.75 -8.25 20.88
N ALA A 63 3.31 -7.67 19.80
CA ALA A 63 2.72 -8.40 18.68
C ALA A 63 3.63 -8.33 17.46
N GLU A 64 3.67 -9.42 16.68
CA GLU A 64 4.52 -9.57 15.50
C GLU A 64 3.69 -9.87 14.24
N SER A 65 4.30 -9.63 13.09
CA SER A 65 3.66 -9.84 11.79
C SER A 65 3.24 -11.31 11.56
N GLY A 66 2.13 -11.49 10.85
CA GLY A 66 1.57 -12.78 10.48
C GLY A 66 0.45 -13.25 11.40
N HIS A 67 0.16 -12.50 12.45
CA HIS A 67 -0.90 -12.83 13.41
C HIS A 67 -2.05 -11.83 13.32
N ARG A 68 -3.27 -12.32 13.57
CA ARG A 68 -4.41 -11.46 13.82
C ARG A 68 -4.26 -10.81 15.19
N THR A 69 -4.25 -9.48 15.19
CA THR A 69 -3.96 -8.69 16.40
C THR A 69 -5.10 -7.72 16.66
N ALA A 70 -5.51 -7.61 17.91
CA ALA A 70 -6.36 -6.54 18.42
C ALA A 70 -5.50 -5.50 19.11
N VAL A 71 -5.74 -4.23 18.80
CA VAL A 71 -5.04 -3.08 19.39
C VAL A 71 -6.06 -2.17 20.03
N ASN A 72 -5.92 -1.91 21.32
CA ASN A 72 -6.70 -0.88 22.00
C ASN A 72 -6.03 0.47 21.76
N LEU A 73 -6.78 1.40 21.18
CA LEU A 73 -6.28 2.72 20.78
C LEU A 73 -6.60 3.77 21.84
N GLN A 74 -5.60 4.55 22.22
CA GLN A 74 -5.77 5.65 23.15
C GLN A 74 -6.20 6.93 22.42
N GLY A 75 -7.28 7.57 22.87
CA GLY A 75 -7.66 8.92 22.38
C GLY A 75 -8.32 8.97 21.02
N LEU A 76 -8.77 7.83 20.48
CA LEU A 76 -9.61 7.77 19.27
C LEU A 76 -10.96 7.16 19.59
N ASP A 77 -12.01 7.68 18.96
CA ASP A 77 -13.34 7.12 18.99
C ASP A 77 -13.58 6.16 17.82
N VAL A 78 -14.60 5.29 17.92
CA VAL A 78 -14.96 4.37 16.82
C VAL A 78 -15.25 5.12 15.52
N ALA A 79 -15.85 6.32 15.63
CA ALA A 79 -16.14 7.16 14.46
C ALA A 79 -14.90 7.69 13.72
N ASP A 80 -13.75 7.72 14.38
CA ASP A 80 -12.49 8.15 13.77
C ASP A 80 -11.87 7.09 12.88
N VAL A 81 -12.25 5.82 13.08
CA VAL A 81 -11.61 4.65 12.46
C VAL A 81 -12.55 4.00 11.46
N GLU A 82 -12.04 3.73 10.27
CA GLU A 82 -12.76 3.01 9.23
C GLU A 82 -12.08 1.69 8.90
N ARG A 83 -12.87 0.74 8.38
CA ARG A 83 -12.29 -0.47 7.80
C ARG A 83 -11.40 -0.10 6.63
N GLY A 84 -10.18 -0.63 6.63
CA GLY A 84 -9.16 -0.36 5.62
C GLY A 84 -8.22 0.79 5.98
N ASP A 85 -8.46 1.51 7.08
CA ASP A 85 -7.42 2.35 7.67
C ASP A 85 -6.22 1.49 8.08
N VAL A 86 -5.05 2.09 8.18
CA VAL A 86 -3.81 1.37 8.52
C VAL A 86 -3.19 1.98 9.76
N LEU A 87 -2.93 1.16 10.77
CA LEU A 87 -2.05 1.55 11.87
C LEU A 87 -0.59 1.36 11.48
N ALA A 88 0.20 2.39 11.70
CA ALA A 88 1.63 2.43 11.44
C ALA A 88 2.39 3.16 12.55
N LEU A 89 3.71 3.04 12.58
CA LEU A 89 4.55 3.95 13.36
C LEU A 89 4.54 5.34 12.73
N PRO A 90 4.56 6.42 13.52
CA PRO A 90 4.48 7.78 12.99
C PRO A 90 5.56 8.07 11.95
N GLY A 91 5.16 8.65 10.82
CA GLY A 91 6.08 9.09 9.76
C GLY A 91 6.72 7.98 8.93
N THR A 92 6.28 6.72 9.05
CA THR A 92 6.85 5.59 8.31
C THR A 92 6.12 5.27 7.01
N LEU A 93 4.86 5.66 6.88
CA LEU A 93 4.04 5.48 5.68
C LEU A 93 3.48 6.82 5.20
N PHE A 94 3.20 6.90 3.92
CA PHE A 94 2.81 8.16 3.26
C PHE A 94 1.54 7.94 2.44
N PRO A 95 0.40 8.53 2.85
CA PRO A 95 -0.82 8.48 2.06
C PRO A 95 -0.66 9.15 0.69
N SER A 96 -1.18 8.52 -0.35
CA SER A 96 -1.17 9.06 -1.72
C SER A 96 -2.39 8.60 -2.50
N ASP A 97 -2.88 9.46 -3.38
CA ASP A 97 -3.96 9.21 -4.33
C ASP A 97 -3.46 8.78 -5.72
N ARG A 98 -2.13 8.62 -5.88
CA ARG A 98 -1.51 8.21 -7.15
C ARG A 98 -0.50 7.12 -6.93
N TRP A 99 -0.76 5.99 -7.56
CA TRP A 99 0.08 4.82 -7.48
C TRP A 99 0.54 4.37 -8.86
N LEU A 100 1.81 4.03 -8.98
CA LEU A 100 2.33 3.36 -10.17
C LEU A 100 2.28 1.85 -9.95
N VAL A 101 1.61 1.15 -10.86
CA VAL A 101 1.30 -0.28 -10.70
C VAL A 101 1.68 -1.03 -11.97
N ARG A 102 2.34 -2.17 -11.83
CA ARG A 102 2.41 -3.20 -12.87
C ARG A 102 1.07 -3.94 -12.88
N LEU A 103 0.24 -3.67 -13.86
CA LEU A 103 -1.13 -4.18 -13.95
C LEU A 103 -1.24 -5.28 -15.00
N THR A 104 -1.79 -6.42 -14.62
CA THR A 104 -2.07 -7.55 -15.52
C THR A 104 -3.57 -7.75 -15.63
N CYS A 105 -4.13 -7.67 -16.85
CA CYS A 105 -5.51 -8.02 -17.13
C CYS A 105 -5.66 -9.55 -17.04
N LEU A 106 -6.68 -10.03 -16.33
CA LEU A 106 -6.92 -11.46 -16.23
C LEU A 106 -7.24 -12.06 -17.59
N GLY A 107 -6.69 -13.24 -17.90
CA GLY A 107 -7.02 -13.96 -19.13
C GLY A 107 -8.51 -14.33 -19.25
N SER A 108 -9.20 -14.44 -18.11
CA SER A 108 -10.66 -14.66 -18.02
C SER A 108 -11.49 -13.38 -18.11
N SER A 109 -10.88 -12.21 -18.26
CA SER A 109 -11.61 -10.96 -18.43
C SER A 109 -12.38 -10.98 -19.76
N PRO A 110 -13.69 -10.70 -19.76
CA PRO A 110 -14.49 -10.76 -20.99
C PRO A 110 -14.19 -9.62 -21.97
N ARG A 111 -13.54 -8.57 -21.51
CA ARG A 111 -13.24 -7.37 -22.29
C ARG A 111 -11.89 -6.78 -21.88
N ALA A 112 -11.23 -6.11 -22.85
CA ALA A 112 -10.07 -5.29 -22.57
C ALA A 112 -10.43 -4.11 -21.64
N LEU A 113 -9.55 -3.79 -20.72
CA LEU A 113 -9.61 -2.56 -19.94
C LEU A 113 -9.23 -1.37 -20.82
N ARG A 114 -9.89 -0.25 -20.64
CA ARG A 114 -9.63 0.98 -21.41
C ARG A 114 -8.84 1.98 -20.58
N HIS A 115 -8.05 2.79 -21.25
CA HIS A 115 -7.46 3.98 -20.64
C HIS A 115 -8.56 4.88 -20.06
N ARG A 116 -8.35 5.36 -18.81
CA ARG A 116 -9.31 6.12 -18.00
C ARG A 116 -10.56 5.35 -17.56
N ALA A 117 -10.54 4.00 -17.65
CA ALA A 117 -11.64 3.22 -17.10
C ALA A 117 -11.78 3.44 -15.61
N GLU A 118 -13.01 3.62 -15.14
CA GLU A 118 -13.37 3.63 -13.74
C GLU A 118 -13.44 2.20 -13.22
N ILE A 119 -12.89 1.97 -12.03
CA ILE A 119 -12.79 0.64 -11.42
C ILE A 119 -12.91 0.73 -9.90
N HIS A 120 -13.20 -0.40 -9.27
CA HIS A 120 -12.97 -0.61 -7.85
C HIS A 120 -11.54 -1.14 -7.66
N PHE A 121 -10.74 -0.38 -6.92
CA PHE A 121 -9.37 -0.74 -6.56
C PHE A 121 -9.35 -1.28 -5.14
N HIS A 122 -8.86 -2.50 -4.97
CA HIS A 122 -8.75 -3.17 -3.69
C HIS A 122 -7.27 -3.29 -3.31
N HIS A 123 -6.96 -2.81 -2.13
CA HIS A 123 -5.65 -2.97 -1.50
C HIS A 123 -5.85 -3.27 -0.02
N GLU A 124 -5.25 -4.35 0.45
CA GLU A 124 -5.41 -4.84 1.81
C GLU A 124 -6.90 -4.98 2.19
N ALA A 125 -7.36 -4.30 3.24
CA ALA A 125 -8.75 -4.31 3.70
C ALA A 125 -9.61 -3.18 3.10
N ARG A 126 -9.02 -2.29 2.26
CA ARG A 126 -9.69 -1.11 1.68
C ARG A 126 -10.12 -1.37 0.23
N GLU A 127 -11.30 -0.86 -0.11
CA GLU A 127 -11.80 -0.69 -1.46
C GLU A 127 -12.05 0.78 -1.70
N VAL A 128 -11.54 1.31 -2.83
CA VAL A 128 -11.79 2.70 -3.27
C VAL A 128 -12.11 2.72 -4.75
N ALA A 129 -12.89 3.71 -5.18
CA ALA A 129 -13.04 4.01 -6.59
C ALA A 129 -11.74 4.59 -7.15
N ALA A 130 -11.41 4.24 -8.39
CA ALA A 130 -10.19 4.70 -9.04
C ALA A 130 -10.31 4.73 -10.55
N ARG A 131 -9.34 5.37 -11.21
CA ARG A 131 -9.19 5.40 -12.68
C ARG A 131 -7.83 4.89 -13.09
N LEU A 132 -7.82 4.10 -14.19
CA LEU A 132 -6.61 3.52 -14.77
C LEU A 132 -6.05 4.41 -15.87
N TYR A 133 -4.79 4.80 -15.75
CA TYR A 133 -4.08 5.58 -16.77
C TYR A 133 -2.90 4.76 -17.32
N PHE A 134 -3.10 4.08 -18.44
CA PHE A 134 -2.03 3.36 -19.11
C PHE A 134 -1.04 4.33 -19.73
N LEU A 135 0.24 4.04 -19.60
CA LEU A 135 1.31 4.95 -20.01
C LEU A 135 1.76 4.72 -21.44
N ASP A 136 1.58 3.52 -21.98
CA ASP A 136 2.07 3.07 -23.27
C ASP A 136 0.98 2.69 -24.30
N ARG A 137 -0.29 2.60 -23.86
CA ARG A 137 -1.39 2.09 -24.67
C ARG A 137 -2.75 2.68 -24.30
N ASP A 138 -3.79 2.44 -25.11
CA ASP A 138 -5.16 2.87 -24.83
C ASP A 138 -6.05 1.73 -24.33
N LYS A 139 -5.62 0.48 -24.52
CA LYS A 139 -6.34 -0.71 -24.09
C LYS A 139 -5.37 -1.76 -23.54
N LEU A 140 -5.81 -2.51 -22.53
CA LEU A 140 -5.12 -3.66 -21.98
C LEU A 140 -6.01 -4.89 -22.17
N GLY A 141 -5.61 -5.78 -23.07
CA GLY A 141 -6.32 -7.01 -23.38
C GLY A 141 -6.16 -8.10 -22.31
N PRO A 142 -7.04 -9.14 -22.37
CA PRO A 142 -6.91 -10.29 -21.47
C PRO A 142 -5.53 -10.95 -21.61
N GLY A 143 -4.89 -11.23 -20.45
CA GLY A 143 -3.54 -11.80 -20.38
C GLY A 143 -2.39 -10.81 -20.56
N GLU A 144 -2.66 -9.59 -20.96
CA GLU A 144 -1.62 -8.58 -21.13
C GLU A 144 -1.24 -7.89 -19.82
N THR A 145 0.00 -7.40 -19.77
CA THR A 145 0.56 -6.62 -18.66
C THR A 145 1.02 -5.26 -19.16
N THR A 146 0.84 -4.22 -18.34
CA THR A 146 1.31 -2.86 -18.64
C THR A 146 1.66 -2.09 -17.37
N LEU A 147 2.38 -0.99 -17.56
CA LEU A 147 2.60 0.02 -16.52
C LEU A 147 1.38 0.96 -16.49
N CYS A 148 0.79 1.09 -15.30
CA CYS A 148 -0.42 1.86 -15.10
C CYS A 148 -0.26 2.85 -13.94
N GLU A 149 -0.55 4.13 -14.16
CA GLU A 149 -0.84 5.06 -13.06
C GLU A 149 -2.30 4.85 -12.65
N VAL A 150 -2.50 4.47 -11.39
CA VAL A 150 -3.83 4.37 -10.77
C VAL A 150 -4.07 5.66 -10.00
N ARG A 151 -5.17 6.36 -10.32
CA ARG A 151 -5.63 7.53 -9.56
C ARG A 151 -6.81 7.11 -8.71
N LEU A 152 -6.59 7.18 -7.42
CA LEU A 152 -7.53 6.80 -6.38
C LEU A 152 -8.40 8.00 -6.01
N ASP A 153 -9.67 7.79 -5.76
CA ASP A 153 -10.57 8.85 -5.31
C ASP A 153 -10.34 9.23 -3.84
N GLU A 154 -9.71 8.31 -3.07
CA GLU A 154 -9.27 8.54 -1.70
C GLU A 154 -7.81 8.09 -1.55
N PRO A 155 -6.98 8.79 -0.73
CA PRO A 155 -5.61 8.39 -0.53
C PRO A 155 -5.52 7.05 0.21
N LEU A 156 -4.62 6.18 -0.24
CA LEU A 156 -4.26 4.94 0.41
C LEU A 156 -2.79 4.97 0.85
N VAL A 157 -2.41 4.03 1.68
CA VAL A 157 -1.01 3.78 2.06
C VAL A 157 -0.59 2.40 1.61
N GLY A 158 0.58 2.29 1.01
CA GLY A 158 1.14 1.03 0.54
C GLY A 158 2.66 1.10 0.51
N VAL A 159 3.29 0.01 0.14
CA VAL A 159 4.71 -0.08 -0.11
C VAL A 159 4.98 -0.78 -1.44
N PHE A 160 6.18 -0.63 -1.96
CA PHE A 160 6.65 -1.39 -3.11
C PHE A 160 6.44 -2.90 -2.91
N GLY A 161 5.91 -3.57 -3.93
CA GLY A 161 5.66 -5.01 -3.91
C GLY A 161 4.32 -5.41 -3.30
N ASP A 162 3.51 -4.46 -2.78
CA ASP A 162 2.16 -4.77 -2.35
C ASP A 162 1.29 -5.18 -3.55
N HIS A 163 0.39 -6.14 -3.33
CA HIS A 163 -0.55 -6.61 -4.34
C HIS A 163 -1.85 -5.80 -4.31
N CYS A 164 -2.43 -5.63 -5.49
CA CYS A 164 -3.74 -5.03 -5.63
C CYS A 164 -4.65 -5.85 -6.54
N VAL A 165 -5.96 -5.66 -6.36
CA VAL A 165 -6.99 -6.29 -7.20
C VAL A 165 -7.87 -5.20 -7.79
N VAL A 166 -8.20 -5.36 -9.09
CA VAL A 166 -9.06 -4.44 -9.82
C VAL A 166 -10.35 -5.16 -10.20
N ARG A 167 -11.48 -4.55 -9.84
CA ARG A 167 -12.82 -5.04 -10.21
C ARG A 167 -13.54 -4.01 -11.05
N ALA A 168 -14.33 -4.50 -12.01
CA ALA A 168 -15.19 -3.67 -12.83
C ALA A 168 -16.41 -3.23 -12.04
N PHE A 169 -16.99 -2.05 -12.36
CA PHE A 169 -18.21 -1.57 -11.72
C PHE A 169 -19.44 -2.44 -12.07
N SER A 170 -19.58 -2.78 -13.34
CA SER A 170 -20.75 -3.55 -13.78
C SER A 170 -20.42 -4.46 -14.95
N PRO A 171 -20.66 -5.77 -14.81
CA PRO A 171 -20.93 -6.47 -13.55
C PRO A 171 -19.72 -6.44 -12.61
N LEU A 172 -19.97 -6.49 -11.31
CA LEU A 172 -18.90 -6.52 -10.30
C LEU A 172 -18.10 -7.82 -10.42
N ARG A 173 -16.96 -7.73 -11.08
CA ARG A 173 -16.09 -8.87 -11.41
C ARG A 173 -14.63 -8.45 -11.30
N THR A 174 -13.78 -9.33 -10.79
CA THR A 174 -12.33 -9.16 -10.86
C THR A 174 -11.89 -9.25 -12.32
N VAL A 175 -11.19 -8.21 -12.79
CA VAL A 175 -10.76 -8.07 -14.19
C VAL A 175 -9.25 -7.93 -14.34
N ALA A 176 -8.56 -7.51 -13.27
CA ALA A 176 -7.11 -7.40 -13.27
C ALA A 176 -6.55 -7.57 -11.84
N GLY A 177 -5.27 -7.79 -11.76
CA GLY A 177 -4.47 -7.69 -10.56
C GLY A 177 -3.15 -7.01 -10.85
N GLY A 178 -2.45 -6.58 -9.83
CA GLY A 178 -1.19 -5.87 -10.04
C GLY A 178 -0.31 -5.84 -8.81
N VAL A 179 0.89 -5.32 -9.04
CA VAL A 179 1.89 -5.08 -8.01
C VAL A 179 2.23 -3.60 -7.98
N VAL A 180 2.26 -3.03 -6.80
CA VAL A 180 2.58 -1.61 -6.58
C VAL A 180 4.08 -1.40 -6.77
N LEU A 181 4.44 -0.53 -7.70
CA LEU A 181 5.83 -0.16 -7.99
C LEU A 181 6.23 1.16 -7.33
N ASP A 182 5.30 2.10 -7.22
CA ASP A 182 5.48 3.37 -6.51
C ASP A 182 4.15 3.79 -5.86
N PRO A 183 4.01 3.65 -4.52
CA PRO A 183 2.78 3.99 -3.81
C PRO A 183 2.65 5.49 -3.48
N ILE A 184 3.66 6.29 -3.77
CA ILE A 184 3.69 7.76 -3.52
C ILE A 184 4.04 8.53 -4.78
N SER A 185 3.63 7.99 -5.93
CA SER A 185 3.98 8.50 -7.25
C SER A 185 3.58 9.97 -7.42
N ALA A 186 4.50 10.72 -7.98
CA ALA A 186 4.24 12.10 -8.38
C ALA A 186 3.46 12.23 -9.68
N GLY A 187 3.19 11.08 -10.30
CA GLY A 187 2.63 10.97 -11.62
C GLY A 187 3.68 10.92 -12.73
N LEU A 188 3.65 9.84 -13.48
CA LEU A 188 4.44 9.69 -14.70
C LEU A 188 3.59 10.10 -15.91
N ARG A 189 4.05 11.07 -16.67
CA ARG A 189 3.32 11.50 -17.86
C ARG A 189 3.57 10.52 -19.00
N ARG A 190 2.56 10.25 -19.80
CA ARG A 190 2.66 9.35 -20.97
C ARG A 190 3.79 9.73 -21.94
N ARG A 191 4.03 11.02 -22.15
CA ARG A 191 5.14 11.52 -22.99
C ARG A 191 6.54 11.19 -22.46
N ASP A 192 6.65 10.96 -21.13
CA ASP A 192 7.90 10.66 -20.43
C ASP A 192 8.09 9.13 -20.23
N ALA A 193 7.08 8.33 -20.64
CA ALA A 193 7.07 6.88 -20.59
C ALA A 193 7.61 6.27 -21.89
N THR A 194 8.91 6.42 -22.14
CA THR A 194 9.57 5.77 -23.28
C THR A 194 9.51 4.24 -23.14
N PRO A 195 9.57 3.46 -24.24
CA PRO A 195 9.55 1.99 -24.18
C PRO A 195 10.59 1.42 -23.22
N ASP A 196 11.82 1.92 -23.26
CA ASP A 196 12.92 1.47 -22.39
C ASP A 196 12.62 1.76 -20.90
N ARG A 197 12.08 2.94 -20.60
CA ARG A 197 11.69 3.32 -19.24
C ARG A 197 10.52 2.46 -18.73
N VAL A 198 9.55 2.18 -19.56
CA VAL A 198 8.43 1.28 -19.21
C VAL A 198 8.95 -0.12 -18.96
N ALA A 199 9.82 -0.66 -19.81
CA ALA A 199 10.42 -1.98 -19.64
C ALA A 199 11.22 -2.06 -18.34
N SER A 200 12.06 -1.05 -18.04
CA SER A 200 12.83 -0.97 -16.81
C SER A 200 11.93 -0.94 -15.56
N LEU A 201 10.87 -0.15 -15.58
CA LEU A 201 9.93 -0.06 -14.46
C LEU A 201 9.13 -1.35 -14.26
N LEU A 202 8.74 -2.03 -15.32
CA LEU A 202 8.08 -3.34 -15.23
C LEU A 202 9.00 -4.42 -14.64
N GLY A 203 10.32 -4.29 -14.82
CA GLY A 203 11.34 -5.19 -14.26
C GLY A 203 11.76 -4.87 -12.82
N LEU A 204 11.21 -3.83 -12.18
CA LEU A 204 11.64 -3.39 -10.84
C LEU A 204 11.53 -4.46 -9.75
N GLU A 205 10.58 -5.40 -9.85
CA GLU A 205 10.40 -6.46 -8.86
C GLU A 205 11.58 -7.44 -8.87
N ASP A 206 12.15 -7.69 -10.04
CA ASP A 206 13.26 -8.61 -10.24
C ASP A 206 14.63 -7.90 -10.18
N ALA A 207 14.64 -6.59 -10.03
CA ALA A 207 15.86 -5.78 -9.95
C ALA A 207 16.64 -6.01 -8.65
N SER A 208 17.94 -5.80 -8.70
CA SER A 208 18.77 -5.76 -7.49
C SER A 208 18.31 -4.64 -6.55
N ASP A 209 18.70 -4.72 -5.27
CA ASP A 209 18.36 -3.65 -4.31
C ASP A 209 18.97 -2.31 -4.75
N GLU A 210 20.20 -2.31 -5.28
CA GLU A 210 20.88 -1.12 -5.80
C GLU A 210 20.15 -0.52 -6.99
N ASP A 211 19.78 -1.35 -7.96
CA ASP A 211 19.04 -0.89 -9.15
C ASP A 211 17.67 -0.35 -8.77
N ARG A 212 16.97 -1.02 -7.83
CA ARG A 212 15.67 -0.57 -7.34
C ARG A 212 15.77 0.80 -6.66
N VAL A 213 16.75 0.99 -5.78
CA VAL A 213 16.99 2.29 -5.11
C VAL A 213 17.32 3.37 -6.14
N ARG A 214 18.24 3.08 -7.07
CA ARG A 214 18.62 4.03 -8.13
C ARG A 214 17.40 4.46 -8.95
N MET A 215 16.60 3.49 -9.43
CA MET A 215 15.42 3.79 -10.25
C MET A 215 14.36 4.57 -9.48
N GLN A 216 14.15 4.31 -8.22
CA GLN A 216 13.21 5.08 -7.38
C GLN A 216 13.69 6.52 -7.16
N ILE A 217 15.00 6.74 -7.00
CA ILE A 217 15.58 8.09 -6.92
C ILE A 217 15.40 8.82 -8.26
N GLU A 218 15.66 8.14 -9.39
CA GLU A 218 15.44 8.71 -10.72
C GLU A 218 13.97 9.07 -10.98
N LEU A 219 13.03 8.24 -10.52
CA LEU A 219 11.58 8.54 -10.60
C LEU A 219 11.19 9.77 -9.76
N ALA A 220 11.80 9.94 -8.59
CA ALA A 220 11.58 11.11 -7.76
C ALA A 220 12.09 12.41 -8.42
N GLY A 221 13.09 12.30 -9.31
CA GLY A 221 13.66 13.41 -10.07
C GLY A 221 14.18 14.53 -9.16
N ASN A 222 13.99 15.77 -9.58
CA ASN A 222 14.49 16.96 -8.84
C ASN A 222 13.87 17.13 -7.43
N ARG A 223 12.81 16.41 -7.08
CA ARG A 223 12.23 16.45 -5.74
C ARG A 223 13.03 15.65 -4.72
N GLY A 224 13.84 14.73 -5.20
CA GLY A 224 14.54 13.75 -4.38
C GLY A 224 13.58 12.83 -3.61
N ALA A 225 14.14 11.95 -2.80
CA ALA A 225 13.37 11.09 -1.90
C ALA A 225 14.04 11.11 -0.51
N LYS A 226 13.22 11.30 0.54
CA LYS A 226 13.71 11.15 1.92
C LYS A 226 13.98 9.67 2.22
N LEU A 227 14.88 9.39 3.14
CA LEU A 227 15.22 8.01 3.54
C LEU A 227 13.97 7.18 3.91
N ALA A 228 13.05 7.75 4.69
CA ALA A 228 11.79 7.09 5.02
C ALA A 228 10.91 6.80 3.79
N GLN A 229 10.94 7.67 2.77
CA GLN A 229 10.23 7.42 1.50
C GLN A 229 10.93 6.32 0.69
N LEU A 230 12.26 6.31 0.62
CA LEU A 230 13.00 5.22 -0.04
C LEU A 230 12.69 3.87 0.57
N SER A 231 12.53 3.80 1.88
CA SER A 231 12.11 2.58 2.59
C SER A 231 10.75 2.06 2.10
N VAL A 232 9.79 2.94 1.85
CA VAL A 232 8.47 2.60 1.28
C VAL A 232 8.54 2.27 -0.20
N LEU A 233 9.30 3.05 -0.97
CA LEU A 233 9.47 2.92 -2.42
C LEU A 233 10.24 1.66 -2.84
N THR A 234 11.05 1.10 -1.97
CA THR A 234 11.88 -0.08 -2.26
C THR A 234 11.48 -1.30 -1.46
N ASN A 235 10.70 -1.10 -0.38
CA ASN A 235 10.39 -2.12 0.62
C ASN A 235 11.63 -2.79 1.21
N LEU A 236 12.73 -2.04 1.32
CA LEU A 236 13.95 -2.47 1.98
C LEU A 236 13.93 -2.06 3.45
N ASP A 237 14.41 -2.94 4.33
CA ASP A 237 14.66 -2.59 5.72
C ASP A 237 15.85 -1.61 5.82
N SER A 238 15.99 -0.92 6.97
CA SER A 238 17.00 0.09 7.18
C SER A 238 18.43 -0.46 6.92
N LYS A 239 18.71 -1.68 7.39
CA LYS A 239 20.05 -2.30 7.22
C LYS A 239 20.40 -2.58 5.76
N ARG A 240 19.40 -2.99 4.97
CA ARG A 240 19.61 -3.24 3.53
C ARG A 240 19.72 -1.92 2.78
N LEU A 241 18.91 -0.93 3.15
CA LEU A 241 18.96 0.38 2.53
C LEU A 241 20.30 1.08 2.80
N ASP A 242 20.81 1.03 4.04
CA ASP A 242 22.13 1.58 4.41
C ASP A 242 23.31 0.94 3.67
N LYS A 243 23.16 -0.29 3.18
CA LYS A 243 24.21 -0.96 2.39
C LYS A 243 24.24 -0.52 0.93
N VAL A 244 23.14 0.02 0.45
CA VAL A 244 22.95 0.38 -0.96
C VAL A 244 23.18 1.88 -1.19
N LEU A 245 22.98 2.70 -0.16
CA LEU A 245 23.26 4.14 -0.16
C LEU A 245 24.71 4.43 0.17
#